data_1700021210f9cb8fc93034728a375208
#
_entry.id   1700021210f9cb8fc93034728a375208
#
_cell.length_a   1.000
_cell.length_b   1.000
_cell.length_c   1.000
_cell.angle_alpha   90.00
_cell.angle_beta   90.00
_cell.angle_gamma   90.00
#
_symmetry.space_group_name_H-M   'P 1'
#
loop_
_entity.id
_entity.type
_entity.pdbx_description
1 polymer ?
#
loop_
_entity_poly.entity_id
_entity_poly.type
_entity_poly.pdbx_seq_one_letter_code
_entity_poly.pdbx_strand_id
1 'polypeptide(L)'
;MNKAQPPLQNATIRYQSLGLGLLALVLFIVGNWHQAIIGFDSRFVLFAQEMLRHGPSFFPTTYGQPYADYLATSTLLTWLLSVPLGQVNSFTAWLPTAVASAFIVILVFRLTAPYSPRWGVLSIAMLLLSSTFISETRAVSLDQMLAAVALAVFYLGYAHDHFGAAKRLHWLFPLLILGFAIRGPIGLVIPTGVLCSYYLINRQWRQLFSFGLLALALLGACVGLLLLLAKLSGGEVFMQDVIRMQFLGRMDGTEGSSGVLYYFTSSMGNYALAYPVALLVLLAIAAGGRRTPDPALKLVLYCAAAGLLVMLGLSVPQAKKARYILPMLPMAAIIAAYPFQVTQGRLFAWLRGLMLGIWTLLPTLLIIGLVAARKRYPAELESLGAMFALLGVLQVLALLALAKARLRAFGPALAAVLAIWATYIVVVEPLERSLYDTRTFSVAVKTRILQQPAPVVLHGLGKDAKAIKFMVNFDCDKVPLFTQSPAELALIQAPAWLVMSQADFESLTEPRLRSITPTLTGAFDKNPYVLLHLEKMSSP
;
A
#
# COMPACT_ATOMS: atom_id res chain seq x y z
N MET A 1 31.97 25.28 22.85
CA MET A 1 30.85 24.42 22.46
C MET A 1 31.36 22.97 22.42
N ASN A 2 31.11 22.20 23.49
CA ASN A 2 31.40 20.76 23.47
C ASN A 2 30.54 20.11 22.39
N LYS A 3 31.16 19.64 21.32
CA LYS A 3 30.52 18.73 20.36
C LYS A 3 30.20 17.47 21.17
N ALA A 4 28.92 17.32 21.56
CA ALA A 4 28.43 16.04 22.05
C ALA A 4 28.87 14.99 21.02
N GLN A 5 29.63 13.98 21.47
CA GLN A 5 30.03 12.89 20.58
C GLN A 5 28.78 12.32 19.91
N PRO A 6 28.79 12.16 18.59
CA PRO A 6 27.64 11.58 17.89
C PRO A 6 27.38 10.21 18.53
N PRO A 7 26.10 9.88 18.80
CA PRO A 7 25.78 8.55 19.30
C PRO A 7 26.28 7.55 18.27
N LEU A 8 27.30 6.78 18.66
CA LEU A 8 27.86 5.72 17.83
C LEU A 8 26.71 4.80 17.42
N GLN A 9 26.54 4.57 16.13
CA GLN A 9 25.74 3.44 15.67
C GLN A 9 26.45 2.17 16.12
N ASN A 10 26.22 1.76 17.34
CA ASN A 10 26.78 0.55 17.91
C ASN A 10 26.38 -0.63 17.03
N ALA A 11 27.29 -1.58 16.82
CA ALA A 11 27.01 -2.84 16.13
C ALA A 11 25.70 -3.47 16.66
N THR A 12 25.44 -3.34 17.96
CA THR A 12 24.21 -3.77 18.63
C THR A 12 22.94 -3.18 18.00
N ILE A 13 22.85 -1.86 17.74
CA ILE A 13 21.68 -1.23 17.11
C ILE A 13 21.50 -1.77 15.69
N ARG A 14 22.60 -2.00 14.98
CA ARG A 14 22.54 -2.59 13.62
C ARG A 14 21.92 -3.99 13.65
N TYR A 15 22.39 -4.88 14.53
CA TYR A 15 21.86 -6.24 14.64
C TYR A 15 20.42 -6.24 15.15
N GLN A 16 20.08 -5.42 16.13
CA GLN A 16 18.71 -5.28 16.63
C GLN A 16 17.77 -4.79 15.54
N SER A 17 18.17 -3.78 14.75
CA SER A 17 17.33 -3.29 13.64
C SER A 17 17.09 -4.34 12.57
N LEU A 18 18.10 -5.14 12.24
CA LEU A 18 17.95 -6.24 11.26
C LEU A 18 17.06 -7.35 11.82
N GLY A 19 17.23 -7.73 13.10
CA GLY A 19 16.38 -8.71 13.76
C GLY A 19 14.91 -8.27 13.80
N LEU A 20 14.63 -7.00 14.16
CA LEU A 20 13.28 -6.44 14.13
C LEU A 20 12.68 -6.39 12.71
N GLY A 21 13.50 -6.02 11.71
CA GLY A 21 13.07 -6.05 10.32
C GLY A 21 12.75 -7.46 9.83
N LEU A 22 13.54 -8.45 10.20
CA LEU A 22 13.27 -9.85 9.85
C LEU A 22 11.99 -10.37 10.52
N LEU A 23 11.80 -10.09 11.82
CA LEU A 23 10.58 -10.45 12.53
C LEU A 23 9.34 -9.78 11.90
N ALA A 24 9.46 -8.51 11.53
CA ALA A 24 8.41 -7.79 10.83
C ALA A 24 8.13 -8.42 9.45
N LEU A 25 9.17 -8.76 8.67
CA LEU A 25 9.00 -9.41 7.38
C LEU A 25 8.26 -10.74 7.52
N VAL A 26 8.62 -11.57 8.50
CA VAL A 26 7.91 -12.83 8.78
C VAL A 26 6.43 -12.55 9.07
N LEU A 27 6.13 -11.56 9.92
CA LEU A 27 4.73 -11.15 10.20
C LEU A 27 4.00 -10.71 8.94
N PHE A 28 4.66 -10.00 8.03
CA PHE A 28 4.06 -9.44 6.81
C PHE A 28 3.76 -10.52 5.75
N ILE A 29 4.53 -11.60 5.70
CA ILE A 29 4.37 -12.67 4.71
C ILE A 29 3.56 -13.88 5.21
N VAL A 30 3.28 -13.99 6.50
CA VAL A 30 2.48 -15.10 7.04
C VAL A 30 1.11 -15.15 6.35
N GLY A 31 0.75 -16.34 5.85
CA GLY A 31 -0.54 -16.58 5.20
C GLY A 31 -0.68 -16.00 3.79
N ASN A 32 0.35 -15.40 3.18
CA ASN A 32 0.28 -14.81 1.83
C ASN A 32 0.26 -15.82 0.69
N TRP A 33 0.45 -17.10 0.98
CA TRP A 33 0.58 -18.12 -0.05
C TRP A 33 -0.79 -18.56 -0.60
N HIS A 34 -0.91 -18.57 -1.93
CA HIS A 34 -2.12 -19.01 -2.67
C HIS A 34 -3.43 -18.29 -2.33
N GLN A 35 -3.35 -17.05 -1.91
CA GLN A 35 -4.55 -16.26 -1.68
C GLN A 35 -5.19 -15.79 -2.99
N ALA A 36 -6.51 -15.60 -2.98
CA ALA A 36 -7.22 -15.02 -4.11
C ALA A 36 -6.76 -13.56 -4.32
N ILE A 37 -6.53 -13.20 -5.59
CA ILE A 37 -6.20 -11.83 -5.98
C ILE A 37 -7.51 -11.08 -6.21
N ILE A 38 -7.74 -10.05 -5.42
CA ILE A 38 -8.94 -9.21 -5.48
C ILE A 38 -8.58 -7.73 -5.59
N GLY A 39 -9.56 -6.90 -5.91
CA GLY A 39 -9.43 -5.45 -5.83
C GLY A 39 -8.36 -4.89 -6.75
N PHE A 40 -7.59 -3.95 -6.22
CA PHE A 40 -6.60 -3.18 -6.98
C PHE A 40 -5.36 -4.00 -7.38
N ASP A 41 -5.02 -5.03 -6.61
CA ASP A 41 -3.87 -5.91 -6.84
C ASP A 41 -4.00 -6.70 -8.14
N SER A 42 -5.23 -6.98 -8.58
CA SER A 42 -5.53 -7.69 -9.82
C SER A 42 -4.82 -7.08 -11.03
N ARG A 43 -4.68 -5.76 -11.06
CA ARG A 43 -4.01 -5.03 -12.15
C ARG A 43 -2.53 -5.37 -12.23
N PHE A 44 -1.82 -5.31 -11.11
CA PHE A 44 -0.37 -5.57 -11.07
C PHE A 44 -0.04 -7.03 -11.28
N VAL A 45 -0.92 -7.92 -10.81
CA VAL A 45 -0.77 -9.36 -11.04
C VAL A 45 -0.98 -9.68 -12.52
N LEU A 46 -2.00 -9.10 -13.18
CA LEU A 46 -2.20 -9.26 -14.62
C LEU A 46 -0.98 -8.77 -15.43
N PHE A 47 -0.44 -7.61 -15.08
CA PHE A 47 0.79 -7.08 -15.69
C PHE A 47 1.96 -8.06 -15.58
N ALA A 48 2.14 -8.67 -14.40
CA ALA A 48 3.22 -9.63 -14.18
C ALA A 48 2.96 -10.97 -14.89
N GLN A 49 1.71 -11.40 -15.02
CA GLN A 49 1.33 -12.57 -15.81
C GLN A 49 1.63 -12.35 -17.30
N GLU A 50 1.32 -11.17 -17.85
CA GLU A 50 1.66 -10.83 -19.23
C GLU A 50 3.18 -10.78 -19.45
N MET A 51 3.93 -10.18 -18.51
CA MET A 51 5.40 -10.21 -18.56
C MET A 51 5.97 -11.64 -18.48
N LEU A 52 5.30 -12.54 -17.72
CA LEU A 52 5.76 -13.91 -17.63
C LEU A 52 5.57 -14.68 -18.95
N ARG A 53 4.52 -14.34 -19.72
CA ARG A 53 4.21 -14.95 -21.03
C ARG A 53 5.02 -14.34 -22.19
N HIS A 54 5.13 -13.02 -22.22
CA HIS A 54 5.65 -12.28 -23.36
C HIS A 54 7.04 -11.65 -23.13
N GLY A 55 7.57 -11.78 -21.91
CA GLY A 55 8.85 -11.17 -21.52
C GLY A 55 8.70 -9.78 -20.90
N PRO A 56 9.79 -9.24 -20.31
CA PRO A 56 9.79 -7.95 -19.64
C PRO A 56 9.68 -6.79 -20.64
N SER A 57 9.00 -5.72 -20.24
CA SER A 57 8.79 -4.50 -21.03
C SER A 57 9.00 -3.25 -20.18
N PHE A 58 9.21 -2.08 -20.82
CA PHE A 58 9.38 -0.79 -20.12
C PHE A 58 8.09 -0.27 -19.48
N PHE A 59 6.97 -0.58 -20.09
CA PHE A 59 5.64 -0.33 -19.53
C PHE A 59 4.94 -1.66 -19.32
N PRO A 60 4.15 -1.81 -18.24
CA PRO A 60 3.30 -2.99 -18.10
C PRO A 60 2.31 -3.06 -19.27
N THR A 61 1.85 -4.25 -19.60
CA THR A 61 0.88 -4.46 -20.68
C THR A 61 -0.43 -5.01 -20.13
N THR A 62 -1.52 -4.73 -20.84
CA THR A 62 -2.81 -5.40 -20.71
C THR A 62 -3.32 -5.74 -22.09
N TYR A 63 -3.72 -6.99 -22.28
CA TYR A 63 -4.26 -7.46 -23.58
C TYR A 63 -3.29 -7.22 -24.75
N GLY A 64 -1.98 -7.34 -24.47
CA GLY A 64 -0.92 -7.11 -25.44
C GLY A 64 -0.63 -5.64 -25.78
N GLN A 65 -1.32 -4.67 -25.12
CA GLN A 65 -1.10 -3.24 -25.32
C GLN A 65 -0.42 -2.60 -24.13
N PRO A 66 0.51 -1.64 -24.31
CA PRO A 66 1.18 -0.95 -23.21
C PRO A 66 0.18 -0.11 -22.39
N TYR A 67 0.40 -0.06 -21.07
CA TYR A 67 -0.49 0.58 -20.11
C TYR A 67 0.15 1.86 -19.54
N ALA A 68 -0.52 3.01 -19.71
CA ALA A 68 0.08 4.33 -19.49
C ALA A 68 0.16 4.81 -18.03
N ASP A 69 -0.70 4.29 -17.11
CA ASP A 69 -0.81 4.83 -15.74
C ASP A 69 0.31 4.37 -14.80
N TYR A 70 1.06 3.31 -15.15
CA TYR A 70 2.10 2.76 -14.29
C TYR A 70 3.40 2.49 -15.03
N LEU A 71 4.52 2.66 -14.29
CA LEU A 71 5.85 2.20 -14.70
C LEU A 71 6.01 0.71 -14.35
N ALA A 72 6.86 0.02 -15.08
CA ALA A 72 7.04 -1.42 -14.95
C ALA A 72 7.76 -1.88 -13.68
N THR A 73 8.34 -0.99 -12.87
CA THR A 73 9.29 -1.38 -11.80
C THR A 73 8.70 -2.38 -10.79
N SER A 74 7.49 -2.12 -10.27
CA SER A 74 6.85 -3.06 -9.35
C SER A 74 6.49 -4.38 -10.03
N THR A 75 6.04 -4.30 -11.28
CA THR A 75 5.72 -5.46 -12.11
C THR A 75 6.97 -6.29 -12.39
N LEU A 76 8.11 -5.66 -12.72
CA LEU A 76 9.39 -6.34 -12.91
C LEU A 76 9.88 -7.06 -11.65
N LEU A 77 9.69 -6.47 -10.46
CA LEU A 77 10.02 -7.13 -9.20
C LEU A 77 9.14 -8.38 -8.99
N THR A 78 7.84 -8.27 -9.22
CA THR A 78 6.92 -9.41 -9.13
C THR A 78 7.26 -10.48 -10.18
N TRP A 79 7.52 -10.07 -11.43
CA TRP A 79 7.94 -10.97 -12.50
C TRP A 79 9.22 -11.74 -12.14
N LEU A 80 10.27 -11.03 -11.70
CA LEU A 80 11.54 -11.65 -11.30
C LEU A 80 11.37 -12.73 -10.21
N LEU A 81 10.50 -12.46 -9.23
CA LEU A 81 10.17 -13.41 -8.17
C LEU A 81 9.30 -14.57 -8.67
N SER A 82 8.57 -14.38 -9.76
CA SER A 82 7.65 -15.37 -10.31
C SER A 82 8.29 -16.29 -11.35
N VAL A 83 9.37 -15.84 -12.01
CA VAL A 83 10.10 -16.65 -13.04
C VAL A 83 10.51 -18.02 -12.50
N PRO A 84 11.12 -18.17 -11.32
CA PRO A 84 11.50 -19.50 -10.80
C PRO A 84 10.31 -20.41 -10.51
N LEU A 85 9.11 -19.85 -10.29
CA LEU A 85 7.89 -20.59 -9.97
C LEU A 85 7.02 -20.88 -11.20
N GLY A 86 7.33 -20.28 -12.36
CA GLY A 86 6.56 -20.39 -13.59
C GLY A 86 5.14 -19.79 -13.51
N GLN A 87 4.78 -19.12 -12.40
CA GLN A 87 3.45 -18.54 -12.18
C GLN A 87 3.52 -17.34 -11.23
N VAL A 88 2.61 -16.39 -11.43
CA VAL A 88 2.40 -15.26 -10.51
C VAL A 88 1.35 -15.67 -9.47
N ASN A 89 1.69 -15.51 -8.19
CA ASN A 89 0.78 -15.77 -7.09
C ASN A 89 0.80 -14.61 -6.07
N SER A 90 -0.06 -14.67 -5.06
CA SER A 90 -0.17 -13.63 -4.05
C SER A 90 1.14 -13.39 -3.28
N PHE A 91 1.91 -14.44 -3.01
CA PHE A 91 3.20 -14.32 -2.33
C PHE A 91 4.21 -13.52 -3.17
N THR A 92 4.40 -13.88 -4.46
CA THR A 92 5.34 -13.17 -5.34
C THR A 92 4.91 -11.74 -5.62
N ALA A 93 3.60 -11.47 -5.66
CA ALA A 93 3.04 -10.15 -5.89
C ALA A 93 3.25 -9.21 -4.69
N TRP A 94 3.07 -9.70 -3.46
CA TRP A 94 3.12 -8.86 -2.25
C TRP A 94 4.51 -8.79 -1.59
N LEU A 95 5.40 -9.74 -1.88
CA LEU A 95 6.73 -9.80 -1.27
C LEU A 95 7.54 -8.49 -1.45
N PRO A 96 7.57 -7.81 -2.62
CA PRO A 96 8.27 -6.53 -2.75
C PRO A 96 7.76 -5.46 -1.77
N THR A 97 6.44 -5.38 -1.57
CA THR A 97 5.84 -4.45 -0.61
C THR A 97 6.17 -4.83 0.84
N ALA A 98 6.10 -6.11 1.18
CA ALA A 98 6.46 -6.61 2.51
C ALA A 98 7.93 -6.32 2.86
N VAL A 99 8.85 -6.48 1.89
CA VAL A 99 10.28 -6.13 2.05
C VAL A 99 10.44 -4.62 2.25
N ALA A 100 9.76 -3.78 1.48
CA ALA A 100 9.79 -2.33 1.65
C ALA A 100 9.27 -1.92 3.05
N SER A 101 8.19 -2.55 3.52
CA SER A 101 7.63 -2.32 4.86
C SER A 101 8.58 -2.74 5.99
N ALA A 102 9.24 -3.89 5.84
CA ALA A 102 10.28 -4.34 6.79
C ALA A 102 11.48 -3.37 6.80
N PHE A 103 11.83 -2.81 5.66
CA PHE A 103 12.88 -1.79 5.57
C PHE A 103 12.46 -0.49 6.28
N ILE A 104 11.20 -0.08 6.20
CA ILE A 104 10.67 1.04 7.01
C ILE A 104 10.85 0.76 8.50
N VAL A 105 10.53 -0.45 8.99
CA VAL A 105 10.73 -0.85 10.40
C VAL A 105 12.20 -0.72 10.80
N ILE A 106 13.14 -1.18 9.97
CA ILE A 106 14.58 -1.04 10.19
C ILE A 106 14.97 0.43 10.33
N LEU A 107 14.51 1.29 9.44
CA LEU A 107 14.87 2.71 9.42
C LEU A 107 14.26 3.49 10.59
N VAL A 108 13.01 3.23 10.97
CA VAL A 108 12.36 3.82 12.15
C VAL A 108 13.16 3.49 13.41
N PHE A 109 13.56 2.23 13.57
CA PHE A 109 14.40 1.84 14.71
C PHE A 109 15.76 2.54 14.68
N ARG A 110 16.44 2.59 13.53
CA ARG A 110 17.75 3.23 13.38
C ARG A 110 17.73 4.74 13.60
N LEU A 111 16.63 5.42 13.35
CA LEU A 111 16.46 6.84 13.63
C LEU A 111 16.31 7.11 15.12
N THR A 112 15.61 6.26 15.84
CA THR A 112 15.17 6.51 17.23
C THR A 112 16.00 5.80 18.29
N ALA A 113 16.47 4.58 18.02
CA ALA A 113 17.24 3.77 18.97
C ALA A 113 18.55 4.40 19.46
N PRO A 114 19.28 5.24 18.69
CA PRO A 114 20.43 5.98 19.21
C PRO A 114 20.10 6.91 20.39
N TYR A 115 18.86 7.35 20.50
CA TYR A 115 18.34 8.14 21.62
C TYR A 115 17.75 7.26 22.71
N SER A 116 16.97 6.24 22.32
CA SER A 116 16.41 5.24 23.22
C SER A 116 15.87 4.04 22.44
N PRO A 117 16.37 2.81 22.69
CA PRO A 117 15.82 1.60 22.10
C PRO A 117 14.33 1.42 22.43
N ARG A 118 13.89 1.89 23.61
CA ARG A 118 12.48 1.89 24.02
C ARG A 118 11.64 2.75 23.08
N TRP A 119 12.08 3.96 22.77
CA TRP A 119 11.39 4.83 21.80
C TRP A 119 11.32 4.15 20.43
N GLY A 120 12.40 3.52 19.98
CA GLY A 120 12.46 2.80 18.71
C GLY A 120 11.42 1.70 18.60
N VAL A 121 11.36 0.81 19.60
CA VAL A 121 10.37 -0.29 19.60
C VAL A 121 8.93 0.23 19.66
N LEU A 122 8.66 1.26 20.46
CA LEU A 122 7.31 1.83 20.55
C LEU A 122 6.91 2.63 19.31
N SER A 123 7.87 3.25 18.60
CA SER A 123 7.61 3.84 17.28
C SER A 123 7.21 2.77 16.25
N ILE A 124 7.88 1.61 16.27
CA ILE A 124 7.49 0.47 15.43
C ILE A 124 6.08 -0.01 15.81
N ALA A 125 5.76 -0.12 17.10
CA ALA A 125 4.42 -0.53 17.53
C ALA A 125 3.35 0.45 17.01
N MET A 126 3.58 1.78 17.10
CA MET A 126 2.67 2.79 16.54
C MET A 126 2.49 2.65 15.03
N LEU A 127 3.56 2.34 14.31
CA LEU A 127 3.51 2.08 12.87
C LEU A 127 2.66 0.85 12.55
N LEU A 128 2.94 -0.28 13.23
CA LEU A 128 2.26 -1.57 13.02
C LEU A 128 0.80 -1.58 13.48
N LEU A 129 0.37 -0.62 14.28
CA LEU A 129 -1.02 -0.44 14.71
C LEU A 129 -1.84 0.44 13.76
N SER A 130 -1.23 1.02 12.73
CA SER A 130 -1.94 1.88 11.77
C SER A 130 -2.63 1.04 10.69
N SER A 131 -3.94 1.21 10.53
CA SER A 131 -4.76 0.40 9.61
C SER A 131 -4.27 0.45 8.17
N THR A 132 -3.96 1.64 7.64
CA THR A 132 -3.41 1.77 6.27
C THR A 132 -2.05 1.10 6.13
N PHE A 133 -1.19 1.11 7.17
CA PHE A 133 0.08 0.39 7.10
C PHE A 133 -0.13 -1.13 6.97
N ILE A 134 -1.09 -1.67 7.71
CA ILE A 134 -1.42 -3.11 7.69
C ILE A 134 -1.92 -3.50 6.30
N SER A 135 -2.97 -2.82 5.80
CA SER A 135 -3.58 -3.15 4.51
C SER A 135 -2.63 -2.97 3.33
N GLU A 136 -1.86 -1.87 3.30
CA GLU A 136 -0.93 -1.60 2.19
C GLU A 136 0.34 -2.48 2.26
N THR A 137 0.73 -2.97 3.43
CA THR A 137 1.84 -3.94 3.57
C THR A 137 1.50 -5.31 2.98
N ARG A 138 0.22 -5.69 2.99
CA ARG A 138 -0.30 -6.97 2.51
C ARG A 138 -1.05 -6.84 1.18
N ALA A 139 -0.59 -5.92 0.34
CA ALA A 139 -1.10 -5.62 -0.99
C ALA A 139 0.06 -5.27 -1.93
N VAL A 140 -0.19 -5.14 -3.22
CA VAL A 140 0.77 -4.54 -4.15
C VAL A 140 0.69 -3.02 -4.00
N SER A 141 1.54 -2.43 -3.19
CA SER A 141 1.50 -1.00 -2.86
C SER A 141 2.74 -0.25 -3.30
N LEU A 142 2.61 0.52 -4.37
CA LEU A 142 3.63 1.47 -4.82
C LEU A 142 3.84 2.59 -3.80
N ASP A 143 2.79 2.99 -3.09
CA ASP A 143 2.83 4.06 -2.11
C ASP A 143 3.60 3.63 -0.85
N GLN A 144 3.53 2.34 -0.49
CA GLN A 144 4.34 1.75 0.59
C GLN A 144 5.83 1.66 0.20
N MET A 145 6.13 1.26 -1.04
CA MET A 145 7.51 1.28 -1.55
C MET A 145 8.07 2.70 -1.58
N LEU A 146 7.27 3.68 -2.00
CA LEU A 146 7.64 5.09 -1.98
C LEU A 146 7.88 5.61 -0.55
N ALA A 147 7.07 5.18 0.42
CA ALA A 147 7.28 5.52 1.83
C ALA A 147 8.65 5.03 2.33
N ALA A 148 9.07 3.81 1.91
CA ALA A 148 10.39 3.28 2.22
C ALA A 148 11.52 4.12 1.60
N VAL A 149 11.38 4.54 0.34
CA VAL A 149 12.35 5.41 -0.34
C VAL A 149 12.42 6.79 0.33
N ALA A 150 11.28 7.41 0.63
CA ALA A 150 11.23 8.72 1.27
C ALA A 150 11.89 8.70 2.66
N LEU A 151 11.61 7.68 3.46
CA LEU A 151 12.24 7.49 4.76
C LEU A 151 13.74 7.19 4.63
N ALA A 152 14.17 6.45 3.61
CA ALA A 152 15.58 6.16 3.36
C ALA A 152 16.36 7.44 3.00
N VAL A 153 15.81 8.28 2.14
CA VAL A 153 16.40 9.59 1.78
C VAL A 153 16.50 10.49 3.00
N PHE A 154 15.45 10.57 3.82
CA PHE A 154 15.49 11.30 5.10
C PHE A 154 16.55 10.73 6.03
N TYR A 155 16.60 9.40 6.21
CA TYR A 155 17.58 8.73 7.05
C TYR A 155 19.02 9.02 6.61
N LEU A 156 19.32 9.02 5.32
CA LEU A 156 20.67 9.28 4.83
C LEU A 156 21.13 10.70 5.14
N GLY A 157 20.29 11.71 4.91
CA GLY A 157 20.58 13.09 5.25
C GLY A 157 20.75 13.28 6.76
N TYR A 158 19.82 12.76 7.55
CA TYR A 158 19.87 12.83 9.00
C TYR A 158 21.10 12.11 9.58
N ALA A 159 21.39 10.89 9.12
CA ALA A 159 22.50 10.09 9.59
C ALA A 159 23.88 10.68 9.19
N HIS A 160 23.94 11.39 8.06
CA HIS A 160 25.13 12.15 7.68
C HIS A 160 25.51 13.17 8.76
N ASP A 161 24.55 13.98 9.19
CA ASP A 161 24.78 15.09 10.11
C ASP A 161 24.88 14.65 11.57
N HIS A 162 24.14 13.61 11.96
CA HIS A 162 23.98 13.22 13.37
C HIS A 162 24.69 11.91 13.76
N PHE A 163 24.94 11.00 12.80
CA PHE A 163 25.50 9.68 13.06
C PHE A 163 26.85 9.43 12.34
N GLY A 164 27.44 10.45 11.73
CA GLY A 164 28.73 10.36 11.04
C GLY A 164 28.73 9.45 9.81
N ALA A 165 27.59 9.27 9.16
CA ALA A 165 27.41 8.35 8.03
C ALA A 165 27.70 8.98 6.64
N ALA A 166 28.70 9.87 6.55
CA ALA A 166 29.03 10.64 5.35
C ALA A 166 29.19 9.80 4.08
N LYS A 167 29.83 8.65 4.18
CA LYS A 167 30.08 7.74 3.05
C LYS A 167 28.82 7.16 2.37
N ARG A 168 27.62 7.46 2.89
CA ARG A 168 26.36 6.90 2.35
C ARG A 168 25.55 7.88 1.52
N LEU A 169 25.96 9.16 1.46
CA LEU A 169 25.22 10.19 0.70
C LEU A 169 25.17 9.91 -0.80
N HIS A 170 26.11 9.15 -1.36
CA HIS A 170 26.08 8.77 -2.79
C HIS A 170 24.82 7.96 -3.17
N TRP A 171 24.13 7.35 -2.19
CA TRP A 171 22.88 6.63 -2.43
C TRP A 171 21.65 7.55 -2.60
N LEU A 172 21.75 8.86 -2.35
CA LEU A 172 20.61 9.77 -2.47
C LEU A 172 20.02 9.78 -3.87
N PHE A 173 20.85 10.02 -4.89
CA PHE A 173 20.35 10.08 -6.28
C PHE A 173 19.86 8.74 -6.80
N PRO A 174 20.53 7.58 -6.59
CA PRO A 174 19.97 6.27 -6.88
C PRO A 174 18.60 6.02 -6.24
N LEU A 175 18.39 6.45 -4.99
CA LEU A 175 17.08 6.33 -4.33
C LEU A 175 16.03 7.25 -4.96
N LEU A 176 16.38 8.46 -5.41
CA LEU A 176 15.46 9.34 -6.13
C LEU A 176 15.06 8.73 -7.48
N ILE A 177 16.01 8.15 -8.23
CA ILE A 177 15.74 7.42 -9.48
C ILE A 177 14.83 6.22 -9.20
N LEU A 178 15.10 5.45 -8.14
CA LEU A 178 14.25 4.32 -7.73
C LEU A 178 12.82 4.80 -7.39
N GLY A 179 12.69 5.90 -6.65
CA GLY A 179 11.40 6.52 -6.36
C GLY A 179 10.64 6.89 -7.63
N PHE A 180 11.31 7.55 -8.59
CA PHE A 180 10.73 7.85 -9.89
C PHE A 180 10.31 6.58 -10.64
N ALA A 181 11.16 5.56 -10.68
CA ALA A 181 10.88 4.29 -11.34
C ALA A 181 9.68 3.54 -10.71
N ILE A 182 9.42 3.71 -9.41
CA ILE A 182 8.26 3.12 -8.72
C ILE A 182 6.97 3.91 -9.01
N ARG A 183 7.00 5.25 -8.91
CA ARG A 183 5.78 6.06 -8.87
C ARG A 183 5.77 7.27 -9.80
N GLY A 184 6.67 7.29 -10.79
CA GLY A 184 6.81 8.42 -11.71
C GLY A 184 7.26 9.70 -11.01
N PRO A 185 6.86 10.89 -11.51
CA PRO A 185 7.32 12.18 -10.99
C PRO A 185 7.13 12.36 -9.48
N ILE A 186 6.00 11.95 -8.93
CA ILE A 186 5.71 12.02 -7.49
C ILE A 186 6.73 11.21 -6.68
N GLY A 187 7.19 10.09 -7.24
CA GLY A 187 8.18 9.20 -6.61
C GLY A 187 9.55 9.85 -6.41
N LEU A 188 9.90 10.88 -7.19
CA LEU A 188 11.11 11.68 -7.00
C LEU A 188 10.84 12.92 -6.16
N VAL A 189 9.70 13.60 -6.39
CA VAL A 189 9.36 14.87 -5.73
C VAL A 189 9.16 14.70 -4.23
N ILE A 190 8.47 13.65 -3.78
CA ILE A 190 8.21 13.42 -2.34
C ILE A 190 9.51 13.21 -1.55
N PRO A 191 10.42 12.28 -1.88
CA PRO A 191 11.68 12.10 -1.16
C PRO A 191 12.56 13.35 -1.20
N THR A 192 12.60 14.05 -2.34
CA THR A 192 13.32 15.33 -2.48
C THR A 192 12.76 16.35 -1.50
N GLY A 193 11.45 16.54 -1.47
CA GLY A 193 10.79 17.49 -0.57
C GLY A 193 11.05 17.17 0.90
N VAL A 194 10.98 15.88 1.28
CA VAL A 194 11.27 15.42 2.65
C VAL A 194 12.69 15.82 3.08
N LEU A 195 13.70 15.65 2.24
CA LEU A 195 15.07 16.06 2.56
C LEU A 195 15.26 17.59 2.50
N CYS A 196 14.60 18.27 1.56
CA CYS A 196 14.60 19.73 1.50
C CYS A 196 13.99 20.34 2.77
N SER A 197 12.92 19.77 3.34
CA SER A 197 12.34 20.24 4.60
C SER A 197 13.33 20.16 5.77
N TYR A 198 14.13 19.10 5.80
CA TYR A 198 15.20 18.92 6.78
C TYR A 198 16.29 20.01 6.63
N TYR A 199 16.79 20.26 5.41
CA TYR A 199 17.77 21.30 5.14
C TYR A 199 17.24 22.70 5.46
N LEU A 200 15.95 22.96 5.15
CA LEU A 200 15.28 24.24 5.42
C LEU A 200 15.26 24.57 6.92
N ILE A 201 14.83 23.60 7.76
CA ILE A 201 14.78 23.82 9.23
C ILE A 201 16.19 24.02 9.82
N ASN A 202 17.18 23.27 9.30
CA ASN A 202 18.56 23.43 9.74
C ASN A 202 19.26 24.68 9.19
N ARG A 203 18.56 25.47 8.36
CA ARG A 203 19.13 26.64 7.65
C ARG A 203 20.38 26.29 6.83
N GLN A 204 20.42 25.09 6.31
CA GLN A 204 21.49 24.59 5.44
C GLN A 204 21.20 25.02 3.98
N TRP A 205 21.18 26.34 3.74
CA TRP A 205 20.76 26.94 2.46
C TRP A 205 21.55 26.41 1.27
N ARG A 206 22.88 26.22 1.44
CA ARG A 206 23.74 25.72 0.36
C ARG A 206 23.33 24.29 -0.04
N GLN A 207 23.10 23.40 0.92
CA GLN A 207 22.64 22.04 0.65
C GLN A 207 21.22 22.04 0.07
N LEU A 208 20.34 22.86 0.59
CA LEU A 208 18.97 23.01 0.09
C LEU A 208 18.96 23.38 -1.39
N PHE A 209 19.66 24.44 -1.79
CA PHE A 209 19.66 24.89 -3.18
C PHE A 209 20.43 23.94 -4.11
N SER A 210 21.63 23.46 -3.70
CA SER A 210 22.41 22.54 -4.54
C SER A 210 21.70 21.20 -4.75
N PHE A 211 21.17 20.60 -3.69
CA PHE A 211 20.42 19.35 -3.77
C PHE A 211 19.10 19.54 -4.53
N GLY A 212 18.35 20.61 -4.25
CA GLY A 212 17.08 20.91 -4.93
C GLY A 212 17.26 21.11 -6.44
N LEU A 213 18.30 21.87 -6.85
CA LEU A 213 18.60 22.09 -8.27
C LEU A 213 19.00 20.79 -8.98
N LEU A 214 19.87 19.98 -8.36
CA LEU A 214 20.28 18.70 -8.92
C LEU A 214 19.10 17.71 -9.00
N ALA A 215 18.22 17.69 -8.00
CA ALA A 215 17.01 16.86 -8.02
C ALA A 215 16.02 17.33 -9.11
N LEU A 216 15.91 18.62 -9.34
CA LEU A 216 15.10 19.18 -10.44
C LEU A 216 15.67 18.79 -11.81
N ALA A 217 16.98 18.92 -12.00
CA ALA A 217 17.65 18.47 -13.22
C ALA A 217 17.46 16.96 -13.46
N LEU A 218 17.60 16.16 -12.38
CA LEU A 218 17.33 14.71 -12.41
C LEU A 218 15.88 14.41 -12.78
N LEU A 219 14.91 15.15 -12.21
CA LEU A 219 13.49 15.01 -12.56
C LEU A 219 13.27 15.26 -14.06
N GLY A 220 13.84 16.35 -14.61
CA GLY A 220 13.77 16.63 -16.04
C GLY A 220 14.35 15.51 -16.90
N ALA A 221 15.51 14.98 -16.53
CA ALA A 221 16.14 13.85 -17.22
C ALA A 221 15.28 12.57 -17.15
N CYS A 222 14.73 12.25 -15.98
CA CYS A 222 13.86 11.08 -15.80
C CYS A 222 12.54 11.22 -16.58
N VAL A 223 11.94 12.41 -16.61
CA VAL A 223 10.73 12.69 -17.40
C VAL A 223 11.05 12.58 -18.91
N GLY A 224 12.15 13.17 -19.37
CA GLY A 224 12.58 13.03 -20.76
C GLY A 224 12.79 11.59 -21.18
N LEU A 225 13.45 10.80 -20.34
CA LEU A 225 13.63 9.36 -20.57
C LEU A 225 12.29 8.61 -20.59
N LEU A 226 11.38 8.91 -19.66
CA LEU A 226 10.04 8.32 -19.61
C LEU A 226 9.27 8.55 -20.91
N LEU A 227 9.26 9.78 -21.41
CA LEU A 227 8.55 10.13 -22.65
C LEU A 227 9.19 9.48 -23.89
N LEU A 228 10.53 9.42 -23.92
CA LEU A 228 11.24 8.69 -24.97
C LEU A 228 10.87 7.21 -24.98
N LEU A 229 10.89 6.54 -23.81
CA LEU A 229 10.51 5.14 -23.69
C LEU A 229 9.03 4.92 -24.04
N ALA A 230 8.14 5.84 -23.68
CA ALA A 230 6.74 5.78 -24.06
C ALA A 230 6.56 5.84 -25.59
N LYS A 231 7.26 6.78 -26.24
CA LYS A 231 7.24 6.90 -27.70
C LYS A 231 7.77 5.64 -28.41
N LEU A 232 8.82 5.04 -27.86
CA LEU A 232 9.39 3.79 -28.40
C LEU A 232 8.48 2.58 -28.17
N SER A 233 7.69 2.55 -27.10
CA SER A 233 6.84 1.42 -26.71
C SER A 233 5.47 1.41 -27.42
N GLY A 234 4.91 2.57 -27.77
CA GLY A 234 3.56 2.64 -28.36
C GLY A 234 3.31 3.86 -29.24
N GLY A 235 4.39 4.53 -29.69
CA GLY A 235 4.31 5.68 -30.58
C GLY A 235 3.84 6.96 -29.91
N GLU A 236 3.46 7.94 -30.75
CA GLU A 236 3.06 9.28 -30.29
C GLU A 236 1.79 9.27 -29.45
N VAL A 237 0.82 8.45 -29.84
CA VAL A 237 -0.48 8.34 -29.14
C VAL A 237 -0.27 7.84 -27.71
N PHE A 238 0.51 6.80 -27.52
CA PHE A 238 0.79 6.26 -26.21
C PHE A 238 1.60 7.24 -25.35
N MET A 239 2.54 7.99 -25.94
CA MET A 239 3.27 9.05 -25.24
C MET A 239 2.30 10.13 -24.71
N GLN A 240 1.30 10.54 -25.50
CA GLN A 240 0.27 11.49 -25.07
C GLN A 240 -0.59 10.91 -23.93
N ASP A 241 -0.93 9.62 -23.99
CA ASP A 241 -1.64 8.95 -22.90
C ASP A 241 -0.82 8.94 -21.60
N VAL A 242 0.49 8.69 -21.68
CA VAL A 242 1.40 8.77 -20.51
C VAL A 242 1.43 10.18 -19.94
N ILE A 243 1.52 11.23 -20.78
CA ILE A 243 1.48 12.62 -20.32
C ILE A 243 0.15 12.89 -19.59
N ARG A 244 -0.97 12.49 -20.18
CA ARG A 244 -2.28 12.67 -19.58
C ARG A 244 -2.40 11.96 -18.23
N MET A 245 -2.05 10.68 -18.16
CA MET A 245 -2.23 9.86 -16.96
C MET A 245 -1.25 10.21 -15.84
N GLN A 246 0.00 10.55 -16.16
CA GLN A 246 1.03 10.82 -15.15
C GLN A 246 1.02 12.27 -14.65
N PHE A 247 0.53 13.22 -15.45
CA PHE A 247 0.61 14.64 -15.12
C PHE A 247 -0.78 15.32 -15.11
N LEU A 248 -1.46 15.40 -16.25
CA LEU A 248 -2.64 16.27 -16.42
C LEU A 248 -3.85 15.75 -15.64
N GLY A 249 -4.22 14.49 -15.80
CA GLY A 249 -5.44 13.92 -15.19
C GLY A 249 -5.44 13.91 -13.67
N ARG A 250 -4.26 14.04 -13.05
CA ARG A 250 -4.14 14.17 -11.59
C ARG A 250 -4.32 15.60 -11.12
N MET A 251 -4.04 16.57 -11.98
CA MET A 251 -4.11 18.01 -11.65
C MET A 251 -5.49 18.59 -11.93
N ASP A 252 -6.15 18.18 -13.02
CA ASP A 252 -7.43 18.70 -13.48
C ASP A 252 -8.67 18.04 -12.85
N GLY A 253 -8.48 16.95 -12.10
CA GLY A 253 -9.56 16.26 -11.41
C GLY A 253 -10.31 15.22 -12.24
N THR A 254 -9.90 14.92 -13.48
CA THR A 254 -10.51 13.85 -14.30
C THR A 254 -10.36 12.49 -13.66
N GLU A 255 -9.30 12.26 -12.88
CA GLU A 255 -9.05 11.05 -12.09
C GLU A 255 -9.72 11.07 -10.69
N GLY A 256 -10.64 11.99 -10.45
CA GLY A 256 -11.33 12.21 -9.19
C GLY A 256 -10.96 13.53 -8.53
N SER A 257 -11.88 14.08 -7.74
CA SER A 257 -11.71 15.37 -7.05
C SER A 257 -12.00 15.23 -5.56
N SER A 258 -11.14 15.78 -4.73
CA SER A 258 -11.29 15.86 -3.27
C SER A 258 -10.85 17.22 -2.74
N GLY A 259 -11.47 17.68 -1.65
CA GLY A 259 -11.16 18.96 -1.04
C GLY A 259 -9.69 19.11 -0.63
N VAL A 260 -9.18 20.34 -0.55
CA VAL A 260 -7.77 20.63 -0.20
C VAL A 260 -7.40 20.05 1.18
N LEU A 261 -8.34 20.08 2.14
CA LEU A 261 -8.12 19.58 3.51
C LEU A 261 -8.33 18.07 3.67
N TYR A 262 -8.53 17.31 2.59
CA TYR A 262 -8.82 15.89 2.62
C TYR A 262 -7.86 15.09 3.52
N TYR A 263 -6.56 15.34 3.44
CA TYR A 263 -5.56 14.63 4.25
C TYR A 263 -5.54 15.03 5.72
N PHE A 264 -6.04 16.21 6.05
CA PHE A 264 -6.12 16.72 7.42
C PHE A 264 -7.41 16.34 8.14
N THR A 265 -8.44 15.92 7.41
CA THR A 265 -9.77 15.60 7.95
C THR A 265 -10.16 14.15 7.62
N SER A 266 -10.58 13.88 6.39
CA SER A 266 -11.18 12.62 5.98
C SER A 266 -10.22 11.43 6.04
N SER A 267 -8.90 11.64 5.85
CA SER A 267 -7.89 10.58 5.90
C SER A 267 -7.39 10.27 7.32
N MET A 268 -7.72 11.08 8.32
CA MET A 268 -7.16 10.94 9.66
C MET A 268 -7.45 9.55 10.28
N GLY A 269 -8.68 9.06 10.10
CA GLY A 269 -9.10 7.75 10.60
C GLY A 269 -8.33 6.58 10.01
N ASN A 270 -7.93 6.66 8.74
CA ASN A 270 -7.17 5.62 8.06
C ASN A 270 -5.75 5.44 8.65
N TYR A 271 -5.23 6.46 9.32
CA TYR A 271 -3.91 6.49 9.93
C TYR A 271 -3.96 6.49 11.48
N ALA A 272 -5.10 6.10 12.05
CA ALA A 272 -5.16 5.82 13.49
C ALA A 272 -4.26 4.59 13.78
N LEU A 273 -3.51 4.59 14.86
CA LEU A 273 -3.39 5.54 15.94
C LEU A 273 -2.30 6.60 15.71
N ALA A 274 -1.33 6.35 14.84
CA ALA A 274 -0.09 7.12 14.73
C ALA A 274 -0.36 8.60 14.42
N TYR A 275 -1.18 8.91 13.41
CA TYR A 275 -1.37 10.29 12.98
C TYR A 275 -2.11 11.16 14.01
N PRO A 276 -3.30 10.77 14.53
CA PRO A 276 -3.98 11.57 15.56
C PRO A 276 -3.12 11.77 16.82
N VAL A 277 -2.44 10.71 17.28
CA VAL A 277 -1.57 10.81 18.47
C VAL A 277 -0.36 11.72 18.18
N ALA A 278 0.22 11.67 16.98
CA ALA A 278 1.30 12.58 16.59
C ALA A 278 0.88 14.05 16.69
N LEU A 279 -0.34 14.39 16.23
CA LEU A 279 -0.89 15.75 16.37
C LEU A 279 -1.03 16.16 17.84
N LEU A 280 -1.55 15.28 18.69
CA LEU A 280 -1.66 15.55 20.14
C LEU A 280 -0.28 15.75 20.79
N VAL A 281 0.73 14.98 20.36
CA VAL A 281 2.12 15.15 20.84
C VAL A 281 2.68 16.49 20.42
N LEU A 282 2.48 16.91 19.15
CA LEU A 282 2.93 18.22 18.66
C LEU A 282 2.24 19.37 19.40
N LEU A 283 0.94 19.26 19.68
CA LEU A 283 0.21 20.22 20.51
C LEU A 283 0.75 20.27 21.95
N ALA A 284 1.07 19.11 22.53
CA ALA A 284 1.68 19.06 23.87
C ALA A 284 3.10 19.68 23.91
N ILE A 285 3.88 19.53 22.82
CA ILE A 285 5.19 20.21 22.68
C ILE A 285 4.97 21.74 22.61
N ALA A 286 4.03 22.20 21.79
CA ALA A 286 3.72 23.62 21.66
C ALA A 286 3.23 24.25 22.96
N ALA A 287 2.34 23.56 23.69
CA ALA A 287 1.79 24.01 24.98
C ALA A 287 2.82 23.98 26.12
N GLY A 288 3.83 23.12 26.03
CA GLY A 288 4.88 22.97 27.07
C GLY A 288 5.91 24.11 27.15
N GLY A 289 5.79 25.13 26.32
CA GLY A 289 6.68 26.31 26.29
C GLY A 289 8.06 26.01 25.68
N ARG A 290 8.93 27.05 25.62
CA ARG A 290 10.28 26.97 25.07
C ARG A 290 11.18 26.10 25.96
N ARG A 291 11.28 24.82 25.64
CA ARG A 291 12.35 23.96 26.18
C ARG A 291 13.58 24.10 25.29
N THR A 292 14.77 24.04 25.89
CA THR A 292 16.00 23.86 25.08
C THR A 292 15.86 22.58 24.28
N PRO A 293 15.88 22.64 22.93
CA PRO A 293 15.66 21.43 22.12
C PRO A 293 16.81 20.46 22.34
N ASP A 294 16.51 19.33 22.98
CA ASP A 294 17.40 18.18 23.01
C ASP A 294 17.46 17.53 21.61
N PRO A 295 18.44 16.66 21.34
CA PRO A 295 18.55 16.00 20.05
C PRO A 295 17.33 15.15 19.66
N ALA A 296 16.63 14.54 20.63
CA ALA A 296 15.42 13.76 20.37
C ALA A 296 14.26 14.66 19.94
N LEU A 297 14.07 15.82 20.60
CA LEU A 297 13.07 16.80 20.19
C LEU A 297 13.36 17.37 18.79
N LYS A 298 14.64 17.57 18.44
CA LYS A 298 15.02 17.99 17.08
C LYS A 298 14.58 16.97 16.04
N LEU A 299 14.81 15.66 16.28
CA LEU A 299 14.32 14.60 15.38
C LEU A 299 12.81 14.66 15.22
N VAL A 300 12.05 14.86 16.31
CA VAL A 300 10.58 15.02 16.25
C VAL A 300 10.18 16.20 15.38
N LEU A 301 10.84 17.35 15.50
CA LEU A 301 10.55 18.53 14.69
C LEU A 301 10.89 18.33 13.20
N TYR A 302 11.96 17.62 12.89
CA TYR A 302 12.30 17.25 11.51
C TYR A 302 11.28 16.27 10.91
N CYS A 303 10.85 15.28 11.70
CA CYS A 303 9.78 14.38 11.29
C CYS A 303 8.46 15.14 11.07
N ALA A 304 8.13 16.10 11.92
CA ALA A 304 6.92 16.90 11.76
C ALA A 304 6.94 17.74 10.48
N ALA A 305 8.08 18.37 10.17
CA ALA A 305 8.23 19.14 8.94
C ALA A 305 8.16 18.26 7.70
N ALA A 306 8.84 17.12 7.71
CA ALA A 306 8.81 16.16 6.61
C ALA A 306 7.38 15.63 6.37
N GLY A 307 6.67 15.22 7.43
CA GLY A 307 5.29 14.76 7.34
C GLY A 307 4.33 15.84 6.85
N LEU A 308 4.45 17.06 7.39
CA LEU A 308 3.62 18.20 6.96
C LEU A 308 3.86 18.56 5.50
N LEU A 309 5.11 18.54 5.05
CA LEU A 309 5.44 18.83 3.65
C LEU A 309 4.84 17.79 2.69
N VAL A 310 4.90 16.50 3.05
CA VAL A 310 4.23 15.44 2.27
C VAL A 310 2.73 15.70 2.16
N MET A 311 2.07 16.04 3.29
CA MET A 311 0.63 16.29 3.30
C MET A 311 0.26 17.55 2.50
N LEU A 312 0.99 18.65 2.66
CA LEU A 312 0.76 19.89 1.92
C LEU A 312 1.03 19.71 0.42
N GLY A 313 2.14 19.08 0.06
CA GLY A 313 2.50 18.85 -1.34
C GLY A 313 1.46 17.99 -2.07
N LEU A 314 0.96 16.95 -1.43
CA LEU A 314 -0.08 16.07 -1.99
C LEU A 314 -1.49 16.67 -1.88
N SER A 315 -1.68 17.76 -1.16
CA SER A 315 -2.96 18.49 -1.14
C SER A 315 -3.18 19.35 -2.39
N VAL A 316 -2.11 19.64 -3.16
CA VAL A 316 -2.18 20.45 -4.39
C VAL A 316 -2.96 19.74 -5.51
N PRO A 317 -2.65 18.47 -5.88
CA PRO A 317 -3.42 17.75 -6.90
C PRO A 317 -4.88 17.54 -6.47
N GLN A 318 -5.81 17.55 -7.44
CA GLN A 318 -7.22 17.32 -7.17
C GLN A 318 -7.52 15.83 -6.88
N ALA A 319 -6.87 14.92 -7.59
CA ALA A 319 -7.00 13.50 -7.38
C ALA A 319 -6.28 13.05 -6.09
N LYS A 320 -7.04 12.71 -5.04
CA LYS A 320 -6.53 12.32 -3.72
C LYS A 320 -7.04 10.94 -3.33
N LYS A 321 -6.12 10.12 -2.79
CA LYS A 321 -6.46 8.83 -2.14
C LYS A 321 -5.75 8.77 -0.79
N ALA A 322 -6.39 8.18 0.21
CA ALA A 322 -5.83 8.14 1.57
C ALA A 322 -4.39 7.60 1.59
N ARG A 323 -4.10 6.55 0.83
CA ARG A 323 -2.78 5.91 0.76
C ARG A 323 -1.64 6.80 0.25
N TYR A 324 -1.92 7.89 -0.45
CA TYR A 324 -0.85 8.74 -1.01
C TYR A 324 0.01 9.41 0.06
N ILE A 325 -0.52 9.66 1.27
CA ILE A 325 0.26 10.23 2.37
C ILE A 325 0.98 9.17 3.23
N LEU A 326 1.05 7.91 2.80
CA LEU A 326 1.84 6.86 3.47
C LEU A 326 3.28 7.27 3.80
N PRO A 327 4.01 8.03 2.97
CA PRO A 327 5.36 8.50 3.32
C PRO A 327 5.43 9.35 4.60
N MET A 328 4.32 9.97 5.04
CA MET A 328 4.27 10.70 6.32
C MET A 328 4.15 9.75 7.53
N LEU A 329 3.62 8.53 7.35
CA LEU A 329 3.27 7.66 8.47
C LEU A 329 4.44 7.22 9.35
N PRO A 330 5.63 6.86 8.84
CA PRO A 330 6.79 6.56 9.68
C PRO A 330 7.20 7.77 10.55
N MET A 331 7.07 8.99 10.01
CA MET A 331 7.33 10.24 10.73
C MET A 331 6.31 10.43 11.87
N ALA A 332 5.02 10.22 11.58
CA ALA A 332 3.96 10.28 12.57
C ALA A 332 4.15 9.23 13.68
N ALA A 333 4.56 8.01 13.35
CA ALA A 333 4.83 6.96 14.32
C ALA A 333 5.98 7.31 15.29
N ILE A 334 7.07 7.92 14.78
CA ILE A 334 8.19 8.43 15.57
C ILE A 334 7.70 9.51 16.54
N ILE A 335 6.90 10.48 16.05
CA ILE A 335 6.35 11.58 16.84
C ILE A 335 5.40 11.01 17.90
N ALA A 336 4.47 10.14 17.53
CA ALA A 336 3.47 9.56 18.42
C ALA A 336 4.09 8.82 19.62
N ALA A 337 5.21 8.13 19.41
CA ALA A 337 5.91 7.42 20.48
C ALA A 337 6.84 8.31 21.33
N TYR A 338 7.05 9.59 20.97
CA TYR A 338 7.95 10.52 21.70
C TYR A 338 7.60 10.71 23.19
N PRO A 339 6.33 10.68 23.66
CA PRO A 339 6.01 10.74 25.07
C PRO A 339 6.71 9.68 25.93
N PHE A 340 7.11 8.54 25.37
CA PHE A 340 7.87 7.50 26.08
C PHE A 340 9.36 7.82 26.22
N GLN A 341 9.87 8.77 25.45
CA GLN A 341 11.23 9.31 25.56
C GLN A 341 11.32 10.41 26.63
N VAL A 342 10.25 11.17 26.83
CA VAL A 342 10.21 12.28 27.79
C VAL A 342 9.71 11.80 29.13
N THR A 343 10.50 12.01 30.21
CA THR A 343 10.13 11.60 31.56
C THR A 343 9.25 12.63 32.27
N GLN A 344 9.36 13.92 31.93
CA GLN A 344 8.72 15.05 32.60
C GLN A 344 7.55 15.64 31.81
N GLY A 345 6.57 16.22 32.50
CA GLY A 345 5.42 16.91 31.93
C GLY A 345 4.10 16.14 32.05
N ARG A 346 3.05 16.80 32.61
CA ARG A 346 1.74 16.21 32.82
C ARG A 346 1.06 15.77 31.51
N LEU A 347 1.19 16.55 30.44
CA LEU A 347 0.61 16.22 29.14
C LEU A 347 1.23 14.94 28.54
N PHE A 348 2.55 14.78 28.62
CA PHE A 348 3.20 13.56 28.16
C PHE A 348 2.86 12.35 29.03
N ALA A 349 2.71 12.53 30.35
CA ALA A 349 2.24 11.47 31.23
C ALA A 349 0.80 11.03 30.85
N TRP A 350 -0.09 11.98 30.58
CA TRP A 350 -1.44 11.70 30.12
C TRP A 350 -1.45 10.98 28.76
N LEU A 351 -0.66 11.44 27.78
CA LEU A 351 -0.53 10.78 26.47
C LEU A 351 -0.01 9.35 26.58
N ARG A 352 0.98 9.10 27.47
CA ARG A 352 1.43 7.73 27.76
C ARG A 352 0.31 6.88 28.35
N GLY A 353 -0.45 7.43 29.30
CA GLY A 353 -1.60 6.75 29.90
C GLY A 353 -2.67 6.41 28.87
N LEU A 354 -3.00 7.35 27.99
CA LEU A 354 -3.94 7.16 26.89
C LEU A 354 -3.50 6.03 25.96
N MET A 355 -2.24 6.05 25.50
CA MET A 355 -1.72 5.00 24.62
C MET A 355 -1.70 3.63 25.28
N LEU A 356 -1.26 3.56 26.55
CA LEU A 356 -1.27 2.31 27.31
C LEU A 356 -2.71 1.79 27.50
N GLY A 357 -3.67 2.67 27.77
CA GLY A 357 -5.08 2.31 27.85
C GLY A 357 -5.60 1.72 26.54
N ILE A 358 -5.35 2.40 25.41
CA ILE A 358 -5.77 1.93 24.08
C ILE A 358 -5.14 0.57 23.78
N TRP A 359 -3.82 0.42 23.96
CA TRP A 359 -3.12 -0.84 23.67
C TRP A 359 -3.61 -2.00 24.55
N THR A 360 -3.87 -1.72 25.83
CA THR A 360 -4.39 -2.75 26.75
C THR A 360 -5.81 -3.17 26.40
N LEU A 361 -6.66 -2.24 25.98
CA LEU A 361 -8.06 -2.53 25.67
C LEU A 361 -8.26 -3.08 24.25
N LEU A 362 -7.29 -2.94 23.34
CA LEU A 362 -7.44 -3.29 21.93
C LEU A 362 -7.89 -4.74 21.71
N PRO A 363 -7.34 -5.79 22.38
CA PRO A 363 -7.83 -7.15 22.20
C PRO A 363 -9.32 -7.29 22.56
N THR A 364 -9.79 -6.65 23.63
CA THR A 364 -11.21 -6.65 24.01
C THR A 364 -12.06 -5.92 22.98
N LEU A 365 -11.62 -4.76 22.48
CA LEU A 365 -12.32 -4.01 21.43
C LEU A 365 -12.44 -4.83 20.14
N LEU A 366 -11.41 -5.60 19.79
CA LEU A 366 -11.45 -6.52 18.64
C LEU A 366 -12.45 -7.66 18.88
N ILE A 367 -12.52 -8.24 20.08
CA ILE A 367 -13.55 -9.23 20.42
C ILE A 367 -14.96 -8.66 20.20
N ILE A 368 -15.23 -7.46 20.72
CA ILE A 368 -16.52 -6.78 20.54
C ILE A 368 -16.81 -6.55 19.05
N GLY A 369 -15.82 -6.06 18.31
CA GLY A 369 -15.93 -5.87 16.86
C GLY A 369 -16.22 -7.17 16.08
N LEU A 370 -15.57 -8.28 16.43
CA LEU A 370 -15.80 -9.58 15.82
C LEU A 370 -17.18 -10.16 16.15
N VAL A 371 -17.68 -9.96 17.36
CA VAL A 371 -19.06 -10.34 17.73
C VAL A 371 -20.07 -9.55 16.89
N ALA A 372 -19.85 -8.27 16.68
CA ALA A 372 -20.71 -7.44 15.83
C ALA A 372 -20.62 -7.85 14.35
N ALA A 373 -19.40 -8.11 13.84
CA ALA A 373 -19.18 -8.57 12.48
C ALA A 373 -19.85 -9.93 12.20
N ARG A 374 -19.76 -10.88 13.16
CA ARG A 374 -20.40 -12.19 13.04
C ARG A 374 -21.93 -12.10 12.90
N LYS A 375 -22.57 -11.12 13.53
CA LYS A 375 -24.03 -10.89 13.35
C LYS A 375 -24.38 -10.46 11.93
N ARG A 376 -23.46 -9.79 11.22
CA ARG A 376 -23.68 -9.27 9.88
C ARG A 376 -23.27 -10.30 8.80
N TYR A 377 -22.27 -11.14 9.09
CA TYR A 377 -21.67 -12.13 8.19
C TYR A 377 -21.62 -13.51 8.87
N PRO A 378 -22.79 -14.11 9.19
CA PRO A 378 -22.84 -15.34 9.99
C PRO A 378 -22.23 -16.55 9.25
N ALA A 379 -22.40 -16.64 7.94
CA ALA A 379 -21.89 -17.75 7.14
C ALA A 379 -20.34 -17.71 7.00
N GLU A 380 -19.79 -16.53 6.78
CA GLU A 380 -18.35 -16.34 6.56
C GLU A 380 -17.55 -16.38 7.88
N LEU A 381 -18.19 -16.07 9.01
CA LEU A 381 -17.57 -15.96 10.34
C LEU A 381 -18.10 -17.02 11.33
N GLU A 382 -18.36 -18.22 10.85
CA GLU A 382 -18.90 -19.31 11.68
C GLU A 382 -17.90 -19.75 12.77
N SER A 383 -16.63 -19.93 12.42
CA SER A 383 -15.61 -20.52 13.30
C SER A 383 -14.61 -19.51 13.85
N LEU A 384 -15.04 -18.68 14.82
CA LEU A 384 -14.17 -17.69 15.48
C LEU A 384 -13.65 -18.12 16.86
N GLY A 385 -13.90 -19.37 17.31
CA GLY A 385 -13.56 -19.82 18.65
C GLY A 385 -12.06 -19.68 18.98
N ALA A 386 -11.18 -20.12 18.08
CA ALA A 386 -9.73 -20.01 18.26
C ALA A 386 -9.28 -18.53 18.29
N MET A 387 -9.89 -17.67 17.49
CA MET A 387 -9.58 -16.23 17.47
C MET A 387 -10.01 -15.55 18.77
N PHE A 388 -11.18 -15.85 19.30
CA PHE A 388 -11.60 -15.35 20.61
C PHE A 388 -10.70 -15.83 21.73
N ALA A 389 -10.27 -17.10 21.73
CA ALA A 389 -9.31 -17.62 22.69
C ALA A 389 -7.96 -16.89 22.61
N LEU A 390 -7.42 -16.67 21.41
CA LEU A 390 -6.18 -15.93 21.20
C LEU A 390 -6.30 -14.49 21.73
N LEU A 391 -7.35 -13.78 21.37
CA LEU A 391 -7.57 -12.40 21.82
C LEU A 391 -7.76 -12.34 23.35
N GLY A 392 -8.45 -13.32 23.96
CA GLY A 392 -8.58 -13.45 25.41
C GLY A 392 -7.23 -13.65 26.11
N VAL A 393 -6.38 -14.53 25.58
CA VAL A 393 -5.00 -14.72 26.09
C VAL A 393 -4.19 -13.44 25.96
N LEU A 394 -4.22 -12.76 24.82
CA LEU A 394 -3.51 -11.50 24.60
C LEU A 394 -4.01 -10.39 25.56
N GLN A 395 -5.33 -10.36 25.85
CA GLN A 395 -5.89 -9.44 26.83
C GLN A 395 -5.35 -9.69 28.24
N VAL A 396 -5.30 -10.94 28.66
CA VAL A 396 -4.76 -11.31 29.98
C VAL A 396 -3.26 -10.97 30.05
N LEU A 397 -2.49 -11.28 29.02
CA LEU A 397 -1.05 -10.95 28.96
C LEU A 397 -0.81 -9.43 28.99
N ALA A 398 -1.64 -8.64 28.31
CA ALA A 398 -1.56 -7.17 28.35
C ALA A 398 -1.80 -6.63 29.78
N LEU A 399 -2.81 -7.14 30.48
CA LEU A 399 -3.11 -6.76 31.86
C LEU A 399 -2.00 -7.16 32.83
N LEU A 400 -1.49 -8.39 32.74
CA LEU A 400 -0.37 -8.88 33.56
C LEU A 400 0.91 -8.06 33.33
N ALA A 401 1.15 -7.64 32.08
CA ALA A 401 2.31 -6.82 31.73
C ALA A 401 2.22 -5.41 32.35
N LEU A 402 1.04 -4.83 32.54
CA LEU A 402 0.86 -3.55 33.22
C LEU A 402 1.35 -3.58 34.65
N ALA A 403 1.19 -4.71 35.36
CA ALA A 403 1.62 -4.87 36.76
C ALA A 403 3.15 -4.91 36.90
N LYS A 404 3.88 -5.31 35.84
CA LYS A 404 5.36 -5.42 35.85
C LYS A 404 5.98 -4.16 35.27
N ALA A 405 6.70 -3.37 36.08
CA ALA A 405 7.30 -2.09 35.67
C ALA A 405 8.14 -2.18 34.38
N ARG A 406 8.92 -3.26 34.21
CA ARG A 406 9.77 -3.48 33.02
C ARG A 406 8.96 -3.75 31.73
N LEU A 407 7.78 -4.35 31.84
CA LEU A 407 6.92 -4.77 30.73
C LEU A 407 5.77 -3.81 30.47
N ARG A 408 5.52 -2.85 31.36
CA ARG A 408 4.34 -1.95 31.34
C ARG A 408 4.09 -1.27 30.00
N ALA A 409 5.12 -0.88 29.24
CA ALA A 409 4.94 -0.27 27.94
C ALA A 409 5.01 -1.28 26.78
N PHE A 410 5.91 -2.25 26.88
CA PHE A 410 6.16 -3.20 25.80
C PHE A 410 5.09 -4.29 25.70
N GLY A 411 4.61 -4.80 26.83
CA GLY A 411 3.63 -5.90 26.87
C GLY A 411 2.30 -5.54 26.22
N PRO A 412 1.63 -4.44 26.68
CA PRO A 412 0.41 -4.00 26.01
C PRO A 412 0.59 -3.65 24.53
N ALA A 413 1.70 -2.98 24.16
CA ALA A 413 1.99 -2.65 22.79
C ALA A 413 2.16 -3.91 21.91
N LEU A 414 2.91 -4.91 22.39
CA LEU A 414 3.09 -6.18 21.69
C LEU A 414 1.78 -6.95 21.58
N ALA A 415 1.00 -7.04 22.67
CA ALA A 415 -0.30 -7.71 22.65
C ALA A 415 -1.27 -7.03 21.67
N ALA A 416 -1.27 -5.70 21.61
CA ALA A 416 -2.08 -4.92 20.67
C ALA A 416 -1.66 -5.20 19.20
N VAL A 417 -0.36 -5.19 18.91
CA VAL A 417 0.16 -5.50 17.56
C VAL A 417 -0.22 -6.92 17.16
N LEU A 418 0.02 -7.90 18.01
CA LEU A 418 -0.32 -9.30 17.70
C LEU A 418 -1.83 -9.48 17.53
N ALA A 419 -2.66 -8.82 18.36
CA ALA A 419 -4.10 -8.89 18.27
C ALA A 419 -4.63 -8.34 16.94
N ILE A 420 -4.19 -7.14 16.52
CA ILE A 420 -4.69 -6.52 15.29
C ILE A 420 -4.20 -7.27 14.04
N TRP A 421 -2.92 -7.71 14.02
CA TRP A 421 -2.38 -8.45 12.89
C TRP A 421 -3.00 -9.84 12.76
N ALA A 422 -3.18 -10.57 13.86
CA ALA A 422 -3.87 -11.86 13.85
C ALA A 422 -5.33 -11.70 13.38
N THR A 423 -6.05 -10.67 13.88
CA THR A 423 -7.43 -10.38 13.44
C THR A 423 -7.46 -10.05 11.94
N TYR A 424 -6.52 -9.23 11.45
CA TYR A 424 -6.47 -8.87 10.05
C TYR A 424 -6.21 -10.10 9.16
N ILE A 425 -5.17 -10.88 9.47
CA ILE A 425 -4.75 -12.05 8.66
C ILE A 425 -5.77 -13.18 8.69
N VAL A 426 -6.35 -13.46 9.87
CA VAL A 426 -7.19 -14.65 10.07
C VAL A 426 -8.66 -14.36 9.80
N VAL A 427 -9.10 -13.10 9.93
CA VAL A 427 -10.53 -12.75 9.82
C VAL A 427 -10.79 -11.75 8.71
N VAL A 428 -10.11 -10.59 8.72
CA VAL A 428 -10.45 -9.49 7.78
C VAL A 428 -10.11 -9.86 6.34
N GLU A 429 -8.89 -10.33 6.07
CA GLU A 429 -8.49 -10.74 4.72
C GLU A 429 -9.33 -11.87 4.14
N PRO A 430 -9.59 -13.00 4.85
CA PRO A 430 -10.47 -14.04 4.34
C PRO A 430 -11.90 -13.55 4.09
N LEU A 431 -12.45 -12.71 4.97
CA LEU A 431 -13.77 -12.13 4.79
C LEU A 431 -13.85 -11.24 3.54
N GLU A 432 -12.87 -10.35 3.35
CA GLU A 432 -12.80 -9.50 2.16
C GLU A 432 -12.72 -10.34 0.88
N ARG A 433 -11.93 -11.40 0.88
CA ARG A 433 -11.78 -12.29 -0.28
C ARG A 433 -13.03 -13.10 -0.57
N SER A 434 -13.76 -13.52 0.44
CA SER A 434 -15.07 -14.16 0.26
C SER A 434 -16.09 -13.18 -0.31
N LEU A 435 -16.18 -11.96 0.25
CA LEU A 435 -17.14 -10.95 -0.18
C LEU A 435 -16.85 -10.39 -1.59
N TYR A 436 -15.57 -10.26 -1.97
CA TYR A 436 -15.14 -9.72 -3.26
C TYR A 436 -14.54 -10.79 -4.16
N ASP A 437 -15.01 -12.04 -4.03
CA ASP A 437 -14.49 -13.15 -4.83
C ASP A 437 -14.64 -12.87 -6.33
N THR A 438 -13.51 -12.91 -7.02
CA THR A 438 -13.41 -12.79 -8.48
C THR A 438 -12.83 -14.05 -9.10
N ARG A 439 -12.43 -15.03 -8.27
CA ARG A 439 -11.73 -16.24 -8.71
C ARG A 439 -12.70 -17.36 -9.08
N THR A 440 -13.64 -17.65 -8.21
CA THR A 440 -14.53 -18.83 -8.36
C THR A 440 -15.25 -18.81 -9.70
N PHE A 441 -15.93 -17.73 -10.03
CA PHE A 441 -16.63 -17.59 -11.30
C PHE A 441 -15.67 -17.59 -12.50
N SER A 442 -14.57 -16.82 -12.45
CA SER A 442 -13.62 -16.72 -13.58
C SER A 442 -12.95 -18.06 -13.89
N VAL A 443 -12.59 -18.86 -12.87
CA VAL A 443 -12.01 -20.20 -13.04
C VAL A 443 -13.04 -21.20 -13.60
N ALA A 444 -14.29 -21.12 -13.16
CA ALA A 444 -15.37 -21.94 -13.70
C ALA A 444 -15.62 -21.62 -15.19
N VAL A 445 -15.62 -20.33 -15.56
CA VAL A 445 -15.70 -19.87 -16.97
C VAL A 445 -14.51 -20.41 -17.77
N LYS A 446 -13.28 -20.29 -17.25
CA LYS A 446 -12.07 -20.85 -17.88
C LYS A 446 -12.24 -22.33 -18.21
N THR A 447 -12.72 -23.12 -17.26
CA THR A 447 -12.91 -24.56 -17.42
C THR A 447 -13.89 -24.87 -18.57
N ARG A 448 -14.99 -24.14 -18.69
CA ARG A 448 -15.96 -24.29 -19.78
C ARG A 448 -15.36 -23.94 -21.15
N ILE A 449 -14.63 -22.83 -21.22
CA ILE A 449 -14.01 -22.35 -22.47
C ILE A 449 -12.89 -23.29 -22.95
N LEU A 450 -12.18 -23.95 -22.02
CA LEU A 450 -11.18 -24.95 -22.38
C LEU A 450 -11.80 -26.24 -22.93
N GLN A 451 -13.01 -26.60 -22.49
CA GLN A 451 -13.77 -27.75 -23.02
C GLN A 451 -14.34 -27.48 -24.42
N GLN A 452 -14.77 -26.24 -24.66
CA GLN A 452 -15.34 -25.82 -25.97
C GLN A 452 -14.69 -24.49 -26.38
N PRO A 453 -13.53 -24.54 -27.07
CA PRO A 453 -12.79 -23.33 -27.44
C PRO A 453 -13.58 -22.43 -28.40
N ALA A 454 -13.85 -21.19 -27.96
CA ALA A 454 -14.46 -20.14 -28.76
C ALA A 454 -13.96 -18.77 -28.28
N PRO A 455 -14.14 -17.69 -29.05
CA PRO A 455 -13.87 -16.32 -28.62
C PRO A 455 -14.62 -15.97 -27.33
N VAL A 456 -13.97 -15.18 -26.48
CA VAL A 456 -14.55 -14.69 -25.22
C VAL A 456 -14.95 -13.24 -25.39
N VAL A 457 -16.19 -12.92 -25.07
CA VAL A 457 -16.75 -11.58 -25.10
C VAL A 457 -17.05 -11.14 -23.66
N LEU A 458 -16.51 -10.02 -23.25
CA LEU A 458 -16.79 -9.38 -21.96
C LEU A 458 -17.73 -8.19 -22.20
N HIS A 459 -19.00 -8.34 -21.84
CA HIS A 459 -20.02 -7.31 -22.01
C HIS A 459 -20.24 -6.52 -20.72
N GLY A 460 -20.19 -5.18 -20.80
CA GLY A 460 -20.42 -4.28 -19.65
C GLY A 460 -19.28 -4.25 -18.61
N LEU A 461 -18.16 -4.98 -18.82
CA LEU A 461 -17.03 -4.99 -17.89
C LEU A 461 -16.02 -3.85 -18.15
N GLY A 462 -16.04 -3.24 -19.33
CA GLY A 462 -15.00 -2.30 -19.78
C GLY A 462 -13.66 -3.00 -20.07
N LYS A 463 -12.62 -2.23 -20.36
CA LYS A 463 -11.25 -2.75 -20.52
C LYS A 463 -10.42 -2.70 -19.25
N ASP A 464 -10.85 -1.89 -18.29
CA ASP A 464 -10.21 -1.69 -16.99
C ASP A 464 -10.97 -2.39 -15.85
N ALA A 465 -10.55 -2.12 -14.62
CA ALA A 465 -11.18 -2.50 -13.37
C ALA A 465 -11.81 -3.90 -13.36
N LYS A 466 -13.05 -4.06 -13.80
CA LYS A 466 -13.78 -5.34 -13.73
C LYS A 466 -13.20 -6.39 -14.67
N ALA A 467 -12.87 -6.02 -15.91
CA ALA A 467 -12.26 -6.94 -16.88
C ALA A 467 -10.88 -7.43 -16.40
N ILE A 468 -10.08 -6.55 -15.84
CA ILE A 468 -8.78 -6.92 -15.24
C ILE A 468 -8.97 -7.92 -14.10
N LYS A 469 -9.94 -7.71 -13.20
CA LYS A 469 -10.26 -8.65 -12.11
C LYS A 469 -10.71 -10.02 -12.63
N PHE A 470 -11.41 -10.05 -13.76
CA PHE A 470 -11.80 -11.28 -14.44
C PHE A 470 -10.58 -11.96 -15.06
N MET A 471 -9.79 -11.24 -15.87
CA MET A 471 -8.70 -11.80 -16.65
C MET A 471 -7.54 -12.32 -15.79
N VAL A 472 -7.24 -11.69 -14.66
CA VAL A 472 -6.19 -12.17 -13.74
C VAL A 472 -6.48 -13.57 -13.19
N ASN A 473 -7.76 -13.90 -13.00
CA ASN A 473 -8.20 -15.20 -12.50
C ASN A 473 -8.56 -16.17 -13.64
N PHE A 474 -8.98 -15.63 -14.78
CA PHE A 474 -9.16 -16.40 -16.02
C PHE A 474 -7.83 -16.96 -16.52
N ASP A 475 -6.76 -16.18 -16.37
CA ASP A 475 -5.37 -16.59 -16.59
C ASP A 475 -5.16 -17.43 -17.86
N CYS A 476 -5.59 -16.91 -18.99
CA CYS A 476 -5.40 -17.48 -20.33
C CYS A 476 -4.74 -16.44 -21.23
N ASP A 477 -3.91 -16.93 -22.16
CA ASP A 477 -3.32 -16.09 -23.22
C ASP A 477 -4.33 -15.87 -24.35
N LYS A 478 -5.41 -15.16 -24.05
CA LYS A 478 -6.47 -14.78 -24.98
C LYS A 478 -6.87 -13.34 -24.74
N VAL A 479 -6.92 -12.58 -25.81
CA VAL A 479 -7.47 -11.23 -25.77
C VAL A 479 -8.99 -11.33 -25.93
N PRO A 480 -9.78 -10.92 -24.93
CA PRO A 480 -11.23 -10.94 -25.03
C PRO A 480 -11.73 -9.82 -25.96
N LEU A 481 -12.89 -10.02 -26.55
CA LEU A 481 -13.64 -8.96 -27.21
C LEU A 481 -14.41 -8.16 -26.14
N PHE A 482 -14.43 -6.85 -26.26
CA PHE A 482 -15.14 -5.96 -25.34
C PHE A 482 -16.34 -5.34 -26.01
N THR A 483 -17.50 -5.42 -25.38
CA THR A 483 -18.74 -4.78 -25.84
C THR A 483 -19.37 -4.00 -24.69
N GLN A 484 -19.93 -2.83 -24.99
CA GLN A 484 -20.54 -1.94 -23.99
C GLN A 484 -22.04 -1.73 -24.24
N SER A 485 -22.48 -1.86 -25.50
CA SER A 485 -23.85 -1.63 -25.89
C SER A 485 -24.52 -2.91 -26.43
N PRO A 486 -25.85 -3.05 -26.32
CA PRO A 486 -26.59 -4.15 -26.96
C PRO A 486 -26.38 -4.23 -28.47
N ALA A 487 -26.20 -3.09 -29.15
CA ALA A 487 -25.93 -3.04 -30.57
C ALA A 487 -24.59 -3.69 -30.95
N GLU A 488 -23.52 -3.46 -30.16
CA GLU A 488 -22.24 -4.13 -30.36
C GLU A 488 -22.35 -5.64 -30.09
N LEU A 489 -23.15 -6.02 -29.08
CA LEU A 489 -23.38 -7.41 -28.75
C LEU A 489 -24.11 -8.18 -29.86
N ALA A 490 -25.05 -7.54 -30.55
CA ALA A 490 -25.77 -8.10 -31.68
C ALA A 490 -24.86 -8.45 -32.88
N LEU A 491 -23.71 -7.79 -33.01
CA LEU A 491 -22.73 -8.03 -34.06
C LEU A 491 -21.83 -9.24 -33.79
N ILE A 492 -21.88 -9.82 -32.60
CA ILE A 492 -21.03 -10.97 -32.22
C ILE A 492 -21.45 -12.22 -33.01
N GLN A 493 -20.48 -12.78 -33.72
CA GLN A 493 -20.67 -14.02 -34.49
C GLN A 493 -20.50 -15.26 -33.62
N ALA A 494 -21.31 -16.25 -33.85
CA ALA A 494 -21.18 -17.57 -33.21
C ALA A 494 -20.11 -18.44 -33.95
N PRO A 495 -19.37 -19.33 -33.25
CA PRO A 495 -19.53 -19.59 -31.83
C PRO A 495 -18.78 -18.56 -30.94
N ALA A 496 -19.34 -18.19 -29.80
CA ALA A 496 -18.71 -17.28 -28.83
C ALA A 496 -19.23 -17.52 -27.42
N TRP A 497 -18.37 -17.23 -26.44
CA TRP A 497 -18.71 -17.21 -25.01
C TRP A 497 -18.91 -15.77 -24.55
N LEU A 498 -20.07 -15.47 -23.97
CA LEU A 498 -20.42 -14.14 -23.46
C LEU A 498 -20.42 -14.16 -21.92
N VAL A 499 -19.64 -13.28 -21.33
CA VAL A 499 -19.63 -13.01 -19.88
C VAL A 499 -20.27 -11.64 -19.64
N MET A 500 -21.31 -11.58 -18.83
CA MET A 500 -21.99 -10.33 -18.47
C MET A 500 -22.61 -10.40 -17.07
N SER A 501 -22.99 -9.25 -16.52
CA SER A 501 -23.77 -9.25 -15.27
C SER A 501 -25.16 -9.84 -15.51
N GLN A 502 -25.76 -10.40 -14.47
CA GLN A 502 -27.13 -10.90 -14.56
C GLN A 502 -28.11 -9.75 -14.87
N ALA A 503 -27.87 -8.55 -14.34
CA ALA A 503 -28.70 -7.38 -14.65
C ALA A 503 -28.64 -6.99 -16.15
N ASP A 504 -27.43 -7.03 -16.75
CA ASP A 504 -27.27 -6.77 -18.18
C ASP A 504 -28.00 -7.85 -18.99
N PHE A 505 -27.91 -9.13 -18.61
CA PHE A 505 -28.60 -10.24 -19.25
C PHE A 505 -30.12 -10.08 -19.19
N GLU A 506 -30.67 -9.73 -18.02
CA GLU A 506 -32.12 -9.52 -17.86
C GLU A 506 -32.65 -8.31 -18.64
N SER A 507 -31.77 -7.32 -18.88
CA SER A 507 -32.12 -6.11 -19.68
C SER A 507 -32.02 -6.30 -21.17
N LEU A 508 -31.55 -7.46 -21.68
CA LEU A 508 -31.43 -7.73 -23.10
C LEU A 508 -32.80 -7.70 -23.78
N THR A 509 -32.89 -6.92 -24.83
CA THR A 509 -34.09 -6.83 -25.68
C THR A 509 -34.04 -7.76 -26.92
N GLU A 510 -32.83 -8.23 -27.27
CA GLU A 510 -32.61 -9.07 -28.43
C GLU A 510 -33.14 -10.50 -28.21
N PRO A 511 -34.13 -10.97 -28.98
CA PRO A 511 -34.76 -12.28 -28.76
C PRO A 511 -33.77 -13.46 -28.85
N ARG A 512 -32.76 -13.36 -29.74
CA ARG A 512 -31.73 -14.37 -29.95
C ARG A 512 -30.90 -14.62 -28.69
N LEU A 513 -30.52 -13.58 -27.99
CA LEU A 513 -29.65 -13.67 -26.78
C LEU A 513 -30.49 -14.01 -25.56
N ARG A 514 -31.69 -13.47 -25.46
CA ARG A 514 -32.60 -13.69 -24.33
C ARG A 514 -33.11 -15.13 -24.23
N SER A 515 -33.22 -15.83 -25.37
CA SER A 515 -33.63 -17.24 -25.39
C SER A 515 -32.56 -18.22 -24.96
N ILE A 516 -31.31 -17.77 -24.81
CA ILE A 516 -30.18 -18.63 -24.39
C ILE A 516 -30.24 -18.86 -22.87
N THR A 517 -30.29 -20.12 -22.47
CA THR A 517 -30.16 -20.48 -21.07
C THR A 517 -28.69 -20.29 -20.61
N PRO A 518 -28.43 -19.57 -19.51
CA PRO A 518 -27.07 -19.43 -18.99
C PRO A 518 -26.43 -20.79 -18.72
N THR A 519 -25.25 -21.03 -19.29
CA THR A 519 -24.45 -22.25 -19.08
C THR A 519 -23.84 -22.29 -17.69
N LEU A 520 -23.55 -21.11 -17.13
CA LEU A 520 -23.01 -20.94 -15.78
C LEU A 520 -23.57 -19.66 -15.17
N THR A 521 -23.92 -19.71 -13.90
CA THR A 521 -24.26 -18.55 -13.08
C THR A 521 -23.38 -18.54 -11.83
N GLY A 522 -22.99 -17.36 -11.35
CA GLY A 522 -22.16 -17.27 -10.15
C GLY A 522 -21.93 -15.83 -9.71
N ALA A 523 -21.40 -15.67 -8.50
CA ALA A 523 -21.01 -14.36 -7.99
C ALA A 523 -19.62 -13.98 -8.53
N PHE A 524 -19.48 -12.71 -8.93
CA PHE A 524 -18.21 -12.10 -9.29
C PHE A 524 -18.18 -10.67 -8.77
N ASP A 525 -17.20 -10.37 -7.90
CA ASP A 525 -17.02 -9.03 -7.29
C ASP A 525 -18.33 -8.51 -6.67
N LYS A 526 -18.99 -9.32 -5.83
CA LYS A 526 -20.29 -9.09 -5.14
C LYS A 526 -21.54 -9.13 -6.01
N ASN A 527 -21.43 -9.15 -7.32
CA ASN A 527 -22.57 -9.11 -8.20
C ASN A 527 -22.81 -10.48 -8.86
N PRO A 528 -24.05 -10.85 -9.17
CA PRO A 528 -24.33 -12.05 -9.96
C PRO A 528 -23.92 -11.84 -11.43
N TYR A 529 -23.26 -12.83 -11.99
CA TYR A 529 -22.82 -12.89 -13.39
C TYR A 529 -23.29 -14.18 -14.06
N VAL A 530 -23.39 -14.13 -15.37
CA VAL A 530 -23.78 -15.25 -16.23
C VAL A 530 -22.77 -15.48 -17.34
N LEU A 531 -22.63 -16.74 -17.75
CA LEU A 531 -21.93 -17.17 -18.96
C LEU A 531 -22.95 -17.73 -19.95
N LEU A 532 -22.96 -17.18 -21.14
CA LEU A 532 -23.79 -17.66 -22.25
C LEU A 532 -22.90 -18.29 -23.33
N HIS A 533 -23.39 -19.34 -24.00
CA HIS A 533 -22.74 -19.91 -25.18
C HIS A 533 -23.58 -19.60 -26.41
N LEU A 534 -23.04 -18.83 -27.34
CA LEU A 534 -23.59 -18.62 -28.65
C LEU A 534 -23.15 -19.78 -29.54
N GLU A 535 -24.07 -20.64 -29.92
CA GLU A 535 -23.82 -21.72 -30.87
C GLU A 535 -24.06 -21.26 -32.32
N LYS A 536 -23.29 -21.84 -33.26
CA LYS A 536 -23.66 -21.69 -34.68
C LYS A 536 -25.04 -22.28 -34.86
N MET A 537 -25.98 -21.48 -35.34
CA MET A 537 -27.23 -22.04 -35.83
C MET A 537 -26.86 -23.06 -36.89
N SER A 538 -27.14 -24.35 -36.65
CA SER A 538 -27.16 -25.33 -37.73
C SER A 538 -28.20 -24.81 -38.73
N SER A 539 -27.73 -24.44 -39.92
CA SER A 539 -28.65 -24.23 -41.04
C SER A 539 -29.53 -25.48 -41.16
N PRO A 540 -30.84 -25.34 -41.25
CA PRO A 540 -31.75 -26.46 -41.43
C PRO A 540 -31.43 -27.22 -42.69
#